data_ee9ed6b98ad6c42d085264a233dfa68a
#
_entry.id   ee9ed6b98ad6c42d085264a233dfa68a
#
_cell.length_a   1.000
_cell.length_b   1.000
_cell.length_c   1.000
_cell.angle_alpha   90.00
_cell.angle_beta   90.00
_cell.angle_gamma   90.00
#
_symmetry.space_group_name_H-M   'P 1'
#
loop_
_entity.id
_entity.type
_entity.pdbx_description
1 polymer ?
#
loop_
_entity_poly.entity_id
_entity_poly.type
_entity_poly.pdbx_seq_one_letter_code
_entity_poly.pdbx_strand_id
1 'polypeptide(L)'
;MYPCWSDDGLNRQYNLSATKKAIGWQEINKKWYFFNKEGNLLKDIWLNDKNNWYYLNDNGEMVQDEWRMYNNDWFYCDEDGKMLNSMWVKFDDSWYYLDESGKMVKHRWIKYNNKWFYIDKDGIMAKDTYILNKNKYLYVNDKGELSGKLKKK
;
A
#
# COMPACT_ATOMS: atom_id res chain seq x y z
N MET A 1 -33.04 2.43 -17.67
CA MET A 1 -32.90 1.10 -17.05
C MET A 1 -31.97 1.21 -15.83
N TYR A 2 -32.26 0.53 -14.77
CA TYR A 2 -31.47 0.56 -13.53
C TYR A 2 -30.95 -0.84 -13.20
N PRO A 3 -29.82 -0.95 -12.48
CA PRO A 3 -28.97 0.16 -12.01
C PRO A 3 -28.13 0.78 -13.13
N CYS A 4 -27.74 2.04 -12.96
CA CYS A 4 -26.96 2.75 -13.99
C CYS A 4 -26.09 3.89 -13.42
N TRP A 5 -25.01 4.19 -14.11
CA TRP A 5 -24.18 5.35 -13.84
C TRP A 5 -24.81 6.62 -14.40
N SER A 6 -24.59 7.73 -13.72
CA SER A 6 -24.88 9.07 -14.21
C SER A 6 -23.72 10.01 -13.90
N ASP A 7 -23.50 11.03 -14.73
CA ASP A 7 -22.41 11.98 -14.60
C ASP A 7 -22.93 13.35 -15.03
N ASP A 8 -22.77 14.36 -14.19
CA ASP A 8 -23.17 15.73 -14.47
C ASP A 8 -21.98 16.63 -14.87
N GLY A 9 -20.80 16.05 -15.10
CA GLY A 9 -19.56 16.75 -15.42
C GLY A 9 -18.74 17.16 -14.19
N LEU A 10 -19.34 17.17 -13.00
CA LEU A 10 -18.70 17.45 -11.73
C LEU A 10 -18.68 16.22 -10.82
N ASN A 11 -19.82 15.48 -10.80
CA ASN A 11 -20.01 14.37 -9.89
C ASN A 11 -20.50 13.14 -10.66
N ARG A 12 -19.97 11.99 -10.32
CA ARG A 12 -20.41 10.71 -10.85
C ARG A 12 -21.17 9.94 -9.78
N GLN A 13 -22.32 9.39 -10.16
CA GLN A 13 -23.25 8.72 -9.25
C GLN A 13 -23.69 7.37 -9.82
N TYR A 14 -24.10 6.47 -8.95
CA TYR A 14 -24.67 5.19 -9.36
C TYR A 14 -26.10 5.08 -8.83
N ASN A 15 -27.03 5.02 -9.75
CA ASN A 15 -28.47 5.02 -9.44
C ASN A 15 -28.94 3.59 -9.34
N LEU A 16 -29.39 3.19 -8.16
CA LEU A 16 -29.95 1.85 -7.90
C LEU A 16 -31.39 1.75 -8.41
N SER A 17 -32.10 2.88 -8.42
CA SER A 17 -33.46 3.01 -8.95
C SER A 17 -33.72 4.47 -9.38
N ALA A 18 -34.90 4.79 -9.84
CA ALA A 18 -35.29 6.16 -10.20
C ALA A 18 -35.15 7.14 -9.02
N THR A 19 -35.23 6.65 -7.78
CA THR A 19 -35.28 7.49 -6.57
C THR A 19 -34.16 7.19 -5.57
N LYS A 20 -33.33 6.18 -5.84
CA LYS A 20 -32.28 5.74 -4.88
C LYS A 20 -30.90 5.69 -5.53
N LYS A 21 -29.97 6.40 -4.92
CA LYS A 21 -28.53 6.40 -5.29
C LYS A 21 -27.74 5.50 -4.36
N ALA A 22 -26.62 4.95 -4.85
CA ALA A 22 -25.65 4.27 -4.01
C ALA A 22 -24.99 5.27 -3.03
N ILE A 23 -24.83 4.87 -1.78
CA ILE A 23 -24.14 5.60 -0.71
C ILE A 23 -23.25 4.59 0.02
N GLY A 24 -22.03 4.97 0.35
CA GLY A 24 -21.06 4.06 0.94
C GLY A 24 -20.45 3.10 -0.08
N TRP A 25 -20.00 1.94 0.39
CA TRP A 25 -19.42 0.93 -0.47
C TRP A 25 -20.45 0.28 -1.39
N GLN A 26 -20.08 0.14 -2.66
CA GLN A 26 -20.91 -0.55 -3.66
C GLN A 26 -20.00 -1.34 -4.60
N GLU A 27 -20.29 -2.63 -4.74
CA GLU A 27 -19.63 -3.47 -5.75
C GLU A 27 -20.38 -3.36 -7.08
N ILE A 28 -19.66 -3.04 -8.14
CA ILE A 28 -20.19 -2.87 -9.49
C ILE A 28 -19.23 -3.56 -10.45
N ASN A 29 -19.68 -4.58 -11.17
CA ASN A 29 -18.86 -5.34 -12.11
C ASN A 29 -17.55 -5.85 -11.50
N LYS A 30 -17.63 -6.43 -10.29
CA LYS A 30 -16.50 -7.01 -9.54
C LYS A 30 -15.45 -5.99 -9.06
N LYS A 31 -15.78 -4.70 -9.07
CA LYS A 31 -14.94 -3.62 -8.53
C LYS A 31 -15.69 -2.90 -7.44
N TRP A 32 -14.95 -2.44 -6.42
CA TRP A 32 -15.52 -1.72 -5.30
C TRP A 32 -15.36 -0.23 -5.48
N TYR A 33 -16.42 0.51 -5.19
CA TYR A 33 -16.52 1.97 -5.25
C TYR A 33 -17.08 2.50 -3.96
N PHE A 34 -16.77 3.73 -3.63
CA PHE A 34 -17.35 4.40 -2.47
C PHE A 34 -18.02 5.70 -2.87
N PHE A 35 -19.24 5.86 -2.42
CA PHE A 35 -20.06 7.06 -2.66
C PHE A 35 -20.28 7.80 -1.34
N ASN A 36 -20.12 9.12 -1.35
CA ASN A 36 -20.35 9.94 -0.17
C ASN A 36 -21.85 10.05 0.18
N LYS A 37 -22.16 10.82 1.22
CA LYS A 37 -23.55 10.97 1.69
C LYS A 37 -24.50 11.58 0.64
N GLU A 38 -23.97 12.36 -0.27
CA GLU A 38 -24.69 12.96 -1.39
C GLU A 38 -24.82 12.00 -2.58
N GLY A 39 -24.23 10.80 -2.50
CA GLY A 39 -24.22 9.83 -3.57
C GLY A 39 -23.12 10.07 -4.62
N ASN A 40 -22.15 10.93 -4.34
CA ASN A 40 -21.07 11.24 -5.29
C ASN A 40 -19.91 10.26 -5.12
N LEU A 41 -19.39 9.76 -6.24
CA LEU A 41 -18.23 8.87 -6.29
C LEU A 41 -16.99 9.57 -5.75
N LEU A 42 -16.29 8.93 -4.80
CA LEU A 42 -14.97 9.35 -4.37
C LEU A 42 -13.92 8.77 -5.31
N LYS A 43 -12.90 9.57 -5.62
CA LYS A 43 -11.77 9.16 -6.47
C LYS A 43 -10.51 9.92 -6.11
N ASP A 44 -9.36 9.34 -6.42
CA ASP A 44 -8.04 9.91 -6.14
C ASP A 44 -7.86 10.28 -4.67
N ILE A 45 -8.26 9.42 -3.76
CA ILE A 45 -8.29 9.74 -2.33
C ILE A 45 -8.07 8.50 -1.46
N TRP A 46 -7.39 8.71 -0.33
CA TRP A 46 -7.40 7.76 0.77
C TRP A 46 -8.67 7.94 1.60
N LEU A 47 -9.35 6.83 1.84
CA LEU A 47 -10.56 6.77 2.65
C LEU A 47 -10.28 5.97 3.92
N ASN A 48 -10.54 6.55 5.09
CA ASN A 48 -10.56 5.79 6.35
C ASN A 48 -11.98 5.33 6.63
N ASP A 49 -12.17 4.03 6.68
CA ASP A 49 -13.44 3.42 7.04
C ASP A 49 -13.19 2.34 8.10
N LYS A 50 -13.84 2.46 9.26
CA LYS A 50 -13.72 1.52 10.38
C LYS A 50 -12.27 1.21 10.76
N ASN A 51 -11.44 2.25 10.83
CA ASN A 51 -10.02 2.19 11.18
C ASN A 51 -9.11 1.49 10.15
N ASN A 52 -9.60 1.26 8.94
CA ASN A 52 -8.79 0.79 7.83
C ASN A 52 -8.72 1.86 6.75
N TRP A 53 -7.55 2.00 6.13
CA TRP A 53 -7.35 2.90 5.00
C TRP A 53 -7.48 2.15 3.69
N TYR A 54 -8.21 2.76 2.75
CA TYR A 54 -8.44 2.27 1.39
C TYR A 54 -8.06 3.37 0.42
N TYR A 55 -7.52 3.02 -0.73
CA TYR A 55 -7.28 3.99 -1.79
C TYR A 55 -8.26 3.78 -2.93
N LEU A 56 -8.91 4.88 -3.32
CA LEU A 56 -9.79 4.92 -4.49
C LEU A 56 -9.02 5.63 -5.61
N ASN A 57 -8.81 4.95 -6.73
CA ASN A 57 -8.01 5.47 -7.83
C ASN A 57 -8.75 6.57 -8.61
N ASP A 58 -8.17 7.05 -9.70
CA ASP A 58 -8.72 8.11 -10.53
C ASP A 58 -10.05 7.72 -11.22
N ASN A 59 -10.36 6.43 -11.32
CA ASN A 59 -11.65 5.92 -11.77
C ASN A 59 -12.63 5.66 -10.61
N GLY A 60 -12.23 5.90 -9.37
CA GLY A 60 -13.00 5.59 -8.18
C GLY A 60 -12.96 4.12 -7.76
N GLU A 61 -12.17 3.30 -8.42
CA GLU A 61 -12.03 1.88 -8.10
C GLU A 61 -11.14 1.70 -6.87
N MET A 62 -11.57 0.87 -5.91
CA MET A 62 -10.75 0.51 -4.76
C MET A 62 -9.53 -0.30 -5.21
N VAL A 63 -8.34 0.16 -4.84
CA VAL A 63 -7.08 -0.53 -5.12
C VAL A 63 -7.00 -1.80 -4.27
N GLN A 64 -6.65 -2.93 -4.89
CA GLN A 64 -6.52 -4.23 -4.23
C GLN A 64 -5.27 -4.93 -4.73
N ASP A 65 -4.56 -5.55 -3.79
CA ASP A 65 -3.39 -6.41 -4.06
C ASP A 65 -2.34 -5.73 -4.93
N GLU A 66 -2.09 -4.45 -4.69
CA GLU A 66 -1.09 -3.69 -5.45
C GLU A 66 -0.46 -2.54 -4.65
N TRP A 67 0.70 -2.10 -5.15
CA TRP A 67 1.38 -0.91 -4.67
C TRP A 67 0.72 0.36 -5.21
N ARG A 68 0.68 1.39 -4.36
CA ARG A 68 0.20 2.71 -4.76
C ARG A 68 1.16 3.79 -4.30
N MET A 69 1.59 4.64 -5.23
CA MET A 69 2.38 5.82 -4.89
C MET A 69 1.46 6.98 -4.53
N TYR A 70 1.75 7.63 -3.41
CA TYR A 70 1.04 8.81 -2.95
C TYR A 70 2.03 9.73 -2.22
N ASN A 71 2.09 11.01 -2.61
CA ASN A 71 3.02 12.00 -2.04
C ASN A 71 4.47 11.50 -1.96
N ASN A 72 4.97 10.87 -3.03
CA ASN A 72 6.32 10.32 -3.16
C ASN A 72 6.63 9.13 -2.22
N ASP A 73 5.65 8.57 -1.55
CA ASP A 73 5.78 7.36 -0.76
C ASP A 73 4.98 6.20 -1.36
N TRP A 74 5.50 4.99 -1.24
CA TRP A 74 4.81 3.79 -1.66
C TRP A 74 4.03 3.16 -0.51
N PHE A 75 2.80 2.77 -0.80
CA PHE A 75 1.88 2.06 0.08
C PHE A 75 1.43 0.77 -0.59
N TYR A 76 1.05 -0.21 0.19
CA TYR A 76 0.49 -1.46 -0.32
C TYR A 76 -0.90 -1.71 0.25
N CYS A 77 -1.84 -2.01 -0.65
CA CYS A 77 -3.19 -2.44 -0.27
C CYS A 77 -3.31 -3.94 -0.51
N ASP A 78 -3.88 -4.66 0.45
CA ASP A 78 -4.07 -6.10 0.37
C ASP A 78 -5.24 -6.52 -0.54
N GLU A 79 -5.56 -7.80 -0.58
CA GLU A 79 -6.65 -8.35 -1.39
C GLU A 79 -8.03 -7.80 -1.01
N ASP A 80 -8.20 -7.34 0.24
CA ASP A 80 -9.42 -6.69 0.73
C ASP A 80 -9.40 -5.16 0.53
N GLY A 81 -8.32 -4.62 -0.06
CA GLY A 81 -8.11 -3.20 -0.26
C GLY A 81 -7.57 -2.46 0.96
N LYS A 82 -7.29 -3.14 2.06
CA LYS A 82 -6.79 -2.51 3.28
C LYS A 82 -5.32 -2.15 3.14
N MET A 83 -4.97 -0.91 3.47
CA MET A 83 -3.58 -0.48 3.55
C MET A 83 -2.86 -1.25 4.66
N LEU A 84 -1.75 -1.90 4.29
CA LEU A 84 -0.90 -2.61 5.23
C LEU A 84 0.07 -1.64 5.92
N ASN A 85 0.50 -1.98 7.13
CA ASN A 85 1.51 -1.23 7.89
C ASN A 85 2.24 -2.15 8.88
N SER A 86 3.41 -1.71 9.33
CA SER A 86 4.21 -2.40 10.36
C SER A 86 4.49 -3.87 10.03
N MET A 87 4.73 -4.17 8.74
CA MET A 87 4.91 -5.55 8.31
C MET A 87 5.73 -5.68 7.03
N TRP A 88 6.19 -6.90 6.79
CA TRP A 88 6.86 -7.28 5.55
C TRP A 88 5.84 -7.60 4.46
N VAL A 89 6.16 -7.20 3.23
CA VAL A 89 5.40 -7.55 2.03
C VAL A 89 6.35 -8.21 1.03
N LYS A 90 6.00 -9.39 0.54
CA LYS A 90 6.73 -10.04 -0.55
C LYS A 90 6.07 -9.72 -1.88
N PHE A 91 6.85 -9.18 -2.81
CA PHE A 91 6.39 -8.83 -4.15
C PHE A 91 7.50 -9.09 -5.16
N ASP A 92 7.21 -9.81 -6.25
CA ASP A 92 8.17 -10.18 -7.29
C ASP A 92 9.50 -10.72 -6.73
N ASP A 93 9.40 -11.72 -5.82
CA ASP A 93 10.53 -12.37 -5.16
C ASP A 93 11.41 -11.46 -4.28
N SER A 94 11.02 -10.22 -4.06
CA SER A 94 11.68 -9.27 -3.17
C SER A 94 10.83 -9.00 -1.93
N TRP A 95 11.51 -8.71 -0.80
CA TRP A 95 10.86 -8.33 0.44
C TRP A 95 10.98 -6.82 0.66
N TYR A 96 9.87 -6.23 1.05
CA TYR A 96 9.73 -4.81 1.39
C TYR A 96 9.19 -4.70 2.81
N TYR A 97 9.49 -3.60 3.49
CA TYR A 97 8.95 -3.35 4.82
C TYR A 97 8.13 -2.05 4.82
N LEU A 98 6.94 -2.13 5.41
CA LEU A 98 6.06 -0.99 5.60
C LEU A 98 6.16 -0.53 7.05
N ASP A 99 6.37 0.77 7.26
CA ASP A 99 6.42 1.35 8.60
C ASP A 99 5.01 1.45 9.24
N GLU A 100 4.94 2.04 10.43
CA GLU A 100 3.67 2.17 11.16
C GLU A 100 2.65 3.07 10.46
N SER A 101 3.10 3.96 9.57
CA SER A 101 2.19 4.80 8.76
C SER A 101 1.87 4.18 7.40
N GLY A 102 2.35 2.97 7.12
CA GLY A 102 2.14 2.26 5.86
C GLY A 102 3.15 2.60 4.77
N LYS A 103 4.10 3.49 5.02
CA LYS A 103 5.09 3.89 4.02
C LYS A 103 6.15 2.82 3.83
N MET A 104 6.52 2.56 2.57
CA MET A 104 7.64 1.68 2.25
C MET A 104 8.95 2.29 2.74
N VAL A 105 9.66 1.53 3.58
CA VAL A 105 10.97 1.90 4.11
C VAL A 105 12.02 1.82 2.99
N LYS A 106 12.97 2.77 2.97
CA LYS A 106 14.09 2.82 2.03
C LYS A 106 15.38 3.22 2.72
N HIS A 107 16.48 2.65 2.24
CA HIS A 107 17.85 3.08 2.54
C HIS A 107 18.12 3.20 4.03
N ARG A 108 17.75 2.18 4.80
CA ARG A 108 18.05 2.14 6.26
C ARG A 108 17.98 0.74 6.85
N TRP A 109 18.60 0.60 8.02
CA TRP A 109 18.45 -0.57 8.86
C TRP A 109 17.13 -0.53 9.60
N ILE A 110 16.48 -1.69 9.70
CA ILE A 110 15.29 -1.88 10.53
C ILE A 110 15.51 -3.04 11.48
N LYS A 111 14.90 -2.96 12.66
CA LYS A 111 14.91 -4.04 13.64
C LYS A 111 13.53 -4.69 13.68
N TYR A 112 13.49 -6.00 13.47
CA TYR A 112 12.27 -6.78 13.47
C TYR A 112 12.52 -8.12 14.16
N ASN A 113 11.69 -8.48 15.15
CA ASN A 113 11.84 -9.70 15.96
C ASN A 113 13.27 -9.91 16.49
N ASN A 114 13.87 -8.85 17.04
CA ASN A 114 15.23 -8.84 17.59
C ASN A 114 16.35 -9.10 16.59
N LYS A 115 16.07 -9.01 15.29
CA LYS A 115 17.06 -9.14 14.22
C LYS A 115 17.13 -7.86 13.41
N TRP A 116 18.29 -7.57 12.84
CA TRP A 116 18.51 -6.40 11.99
C TRP A 116 18.50 -6.80 10.52
N PHE A 117 17.82 -5.98 9.73
CA PHE A 117 17.70 -6.10 8.27
C PHE A 117 18.06 -4.76 7.63
N TYR A 118 18.66 -4.80 6.45
CA TYR A 118 18.93 -3.59 5.68
C TYR A 118 18.00 -3.51 4.48
N ILE A 119 17.39 -2.35 4.33
CA ILE A 119 16.53 -2.04 3.18
C ILE A 119 17.32 -1.09 2.28
N ASP A 120 17.48 -1.44 1.01
CA ASP A 120 18.23 -0.65 0.06
C ASP A 120 17.50 0.61 -0.41
N LYS A 121 18.11 1.35 -1.33
CA LYS A 121 17.56 2.59 -1.88
C LYS A 121 16.23 2.39 -2.65
N ASP A 122 15.99 1.18 -3.13
CA ASP A 122 14.78 0.82 -3.88
C ASP A 122 13.70 0.18 -3.00
N GLY A 123 13.96 0.08 -1.70
CA GLY A 123 13.04 -0.54 -0.74
C GLY A 123 13.18 -2.06 -0.63
N ILE A 124 14.16 -2.66 -1.30
CA ILE A 124 14.35 -4.11 -1.32
C ILE A 124 15.20 -4.53 -0.13
N MET A 125 14.77 -5.59 0.59
CA MET A 125 15.56 -6.19 1.64
C MET A 125 16.83 -6.81 1.06
N ALA A 126 17.98 -6.34 1.52
CA ALA A 126 19.28 -6.90 1.13
C ALA A 126 19.45 -8.32 1.71
N LYS A 127 20.03 -9.21 0.92
CA LYS A 127 20.37 -10.58 1.34
C LYS A 127 21.66 -11.04 0.65
N ASP A 128 22.38 -11.94 1.32
CA ASP A 128 23.65 -12.50 0.82
C ASP A 128 24.63 -11.44 0.34
N THR A 129 24.77 -10.34 1.09
CA THR A 129 25.62 -9.24 0.67
C THR A 129 26.20 -8.48 1.85
N TYR A 130 27.15 -7.64 1.54
CA TYR A 130 27.82 -6.77 2.50
C TYR A 130 27.28 -5.35 2.41
N ILE A 131 26.93 -4.77 3.54
CA ILE A 131 26.43 -3.39 3.64
C ILE A 131 27.50 -2.54 4.32
N LEU A 132 27.89 -1.45 3.66
CA LEU A 132 28.82 -0.48 4.25
C LEU A 132 28.08 0.35 5.30
N ASN A 133 28.56 0.30 6.53
CA ASN A 133 28.01 1.06 7.65
C ASN A 133 29.15 1.69 8.46
N LYS A 134 29.29 3.00 8.40
CA LYS A 134 30.32 3.76 9.14
C LYS A 134 31.74 3.13 9.02
N ASN A 135 32.23 3.01 7.80
CA ASN A 135 33.56 2.44 7.49
C ASN A 135 33.76 0.96 7.87
N LYS A 136 32.67 0.22 8.10
CA LYS A 136 32.71 -1.22 8.33
C LYS A 136 31.70 -1.90 7.41
N TYR A 137 32.09 -3.08 6.91
CA TYR A 137 31.15 -3.93 6.17
C TYR A 137 30.44 -4.86 7.13
N LEU A 138 29.12 -4.91 7.02
CA LEU A 138 28.25 -5.81 7.76
C LEU A 138 27.61 -6.78 6.78
N TYR A 139 27.64 -8.06 7.10
CA TYR A 139 27.05 -9.08 6.25
C TYR A 139 25.60 -9.38 6.66
N VAL A 140 24.74 -9.44 5.67
CA VAL A 140 23.37 -9.97 5.82
C VAL A 140 23.27 -11.30 5.08
N ASN A 141 22.69 -12.30 5.72
CA ASN A 141 22.61 -13.67 5.20
C ASN A 141 21.51 -13.83 4.14
N ASP A 142 21.28 -15.06 3.70
CA ASP A 142 20.24 -15.42 2.72
C ASP A 142 18.82 -15.09 3.15
N LYS A 143 18.60 -14.92 4.46
CA LYS A 143 17.30 -14.50 5.04
C LYS A 143 17.24 -12.98 5.28
N GLY A 144 18.30 -12.25 4.90
CA GLY A 144 18.41 -10.80 5.15
C GLY A 144 18.84 -10.44 6.58
N GLU A 145 19.09 -11.42 7.44
CA GLU A 145 19.45 -11.17 8.83
C GLU A 145 20.91 -10.75 8.95
N LEU A 146 21.17 -9.72 9.76
CA LEU A 146 22.54 -9.34 10.09
C LEU A 146 23.25 -10.49 10.82
N SER A 147 24.32 -11.01 10.23
CA SER A 147 25.03 -12.18 10.75
C SER A 147 26.43 -11.86 11.26
N GLY A 148 26.57 -10.73 11.95
CA GLY A 148 27.80 -10.38 12.63
C GLY A 148 28.63 -9.29 11.94
N LYS A 149 29.64 -8.81 12.65
CA LYS A 149 30.56 -7.79 12.17
C LYS A 149 31.57 -8.42 11.20
N LEU A 150 31.75 -7.81 10.06
CA LEU A 150 32.73 -8.23 9.12
C LEU A 150 34.03 -7.41 9.18
N LYS A 151 35.07 -8.03 8.68
CA LYS A 151 36.41 -7.47 8.66
C LYS A 151 36.42 -6.08 8.01
N LYS A 152 37.22 -5.18 8.56
CA LYS A 152 37.61 -3.94 7.88
C LYS A 152 38.15 -4.28 6.49
N LYS A 153 37.60 -3.63 5.50
CA LYS A 153 38.23 -3.61 4.21
C LYS A 153 39.39 -2.66 4.21
#